data_2b703456cd22947c5a147607cdcdb808
#
_entry.id   2b703456cd22947c5a147607cdcdb808
#
_cell.length_a   1.000
_cell.length_b   1.000
_cell.length_c   1.000
_cell.angle_alpha   90.00
_cell.angle_beta   90.00
_cell.angle_gamma   90.00
#
_symmetry.space_group_name_H-M   'P 1'
#
loop_
_entity.id
_entity.type
_entity.pdbx_description
1 polymer ?
#
loop_
_entity_poly.entity_id
_entity_poly.type
_entity_poly.pdbx_seq_one_letter_code
_entity_poly.pdbx_strand_id
1 'polypeptide(L)'
;MSSSETQLEETVVTALEVTDAALAKVLEVRSEEDDPEATGLRVTITGVNGPEFSYDLSFEDISNAEEDDHIYKVDDLVVIIPKENLEDLSGATLDLPSNPMQGGLVIRNPNRPKMLEGEDIELSGTPGEKLQQLLDQHINPSLAAHGGYAELVKMEETVAHILMGGGCQGCAMSAATLRQGIEVMIAEAIPEITEIIDVTDHEAGENPFFEQ
;
A
#
# COMPACT_ATOMS: atom_id res chain seq x y z
N MET A 1 24.99 10.83 -47.95
CA MET A 1 23.92 11.38 -47.15
C MET A 1 23.25 10.20 -46.47
N SER A 2 23.69 9.93 -45.25
CA SER A 2 23.23 8.77 -44.48
C SER A 2 22.34 9.32 -43.41
N SER A 3 21.04 9.11 -43.55
CA SER A 3 20.04 9.45 -42.56
C SER A 3 20.06 8.39 -41.47
N SER A 4 20.57 8.75 -40.30
CA SER A 4 20.44 7.95 -39.09
C SER A 4 19.01 8.14 -38.57
N GLU A 5 18.17 7.16 -38.82
CA GLU A 5 16.91 7.01 -38.09
C GLU A 5 17.24 6.55 -36.68
N THR A 6 17.21 7.50 -35.75
CA THR A 6 17.18 7.21 -34.33
C THR A 6 15.80 6.68 -34.01
N GLN A 7 15.67 5.35 -33.95
CA GLN A 7 14.50 4.73 -33.33
C GLN A 7 14.60 5.05 -31.82
N LEU A 8 13.74 5.92 -31.36
CA LEU A 8 13.41 6.05 -29.95
C LEU A 8 12.67 4.74 -29.62
N GLU A 9 13.35 3.79 -28.99
CA GLU A 9 12.68 2.73 -28.24
C GLU A 9 11.93 3.42 -27.11
N GLU A 10 10.62 3.61 -27.29
CA GLU A 10 9.71 3.90 -26.22
C GLU A 10 9.81 2.71 -25.25
N THR A 11 10.53 2.89 -24.17
CA THR A 11 10.52 1.97 -23.06
C THR A 11 9.09 1.97 -22.52
N VAL A 12 8.32 0.96 -22.89
CA VAL A 12 7.01 0.71 -22.29
C VAL A 12 7.28 0.45 -20.80
N VAL A 13 7.02 1.45 -19.98
CA VAL A 13 7.15 1.30 -18.53
C VAL A 13 6.00 0.39 -18.09
N THR A 14 6.33 -0.85 -17.82
CA THR A 14 5.38 -1.81 -17.26
C THR A 14 5.14 -1.38 -15.82
N ALA A 15 3.99 -0.78 -15.55
CA ALA A 15 3.65 -0.32 -14.20
C ALA A 15 3.42 -1.49 -13.23
N LEU A 16 2.83 -2.58 -13.74
CA LEU A 16 2.54 -3.80 -12.99
C LEU A 16 3.09 -5.00 -13.74
N GLU A 17 3.94 -5.79 -13.11
CA GLU A 17 4.36 -7.09 -13.64
C GLU A 17 3.26 -8.14 -13.42
N VAL A 18 3.09 -9.04 -14.38
CA VAL A 18 2.15 -10.18 -14.26
C VAL A 18 2.98 -11.47 -14.34
N THR A 19 2.95 -12.29 -13.29
CA THR A 19 3.66 -13.58 -13.32
C THR A 19 2.99 -14.55 -14.30
N ASP A 20 3.74 -15.50 -14.84
CA ASP A 20 3.20 -16.53 -15.75
C ASP A 20 2.00 -17.28 -15.14
N ALA A 21 2.06 -17.53 -13.82
CA ALA A 21 1.01 -18.22 -13.08
C ALA A 21 -0.26 -17.36 -12.95
N ALA A 22 -0.11 -16.06 -12.67
CA ALA A 22 -1.23 -15.13 -12.65
C ALA A 22 -1.80 -14.92 -14.04
N LEU A 23 -0.95 -14.78 -15.06
CA LEU A 23 -1.36 -14.64 -16.46
C LEU A 23 -2.23 -15.82 -16.91
N ALA A 24 -1.79 -17.05 -16.66
CA ALA A 24 -2.56 -18.24 -16.98
C ALA A 24 -3.94 -18.24 -16.33
N LYS A 25 -4.01 -17.84 -15.05
CA LYS A 25 -5.27 -17.74 -14.30
C LYS A 25 -6.19 -16.65 -14.84
N VAL A 26 -5.65 -15.48 -15.15
CA VAL A 26 -6.41 -14.37 -15.73
C VAL A 26 -6.97 -14.74 -17.09
N LEU A 27 -6.16 -15.36 -17.97
CA LEU A 27 -6.60 -15.81 -19.30
C LEU A 27 -7.66 -16.91 -19.22
N GLU A 28 -7.57 -17.81 -18.23
CA GLU A 28 -8.60 -18.82 -17.96
C GLU A 28 -9.95 -18.15 -17.67
N VAL A 29 -9.97 -17.20 -16.72
CA VAL A 29 -11.21 -16.51 -16.33
C VAL A 29 -11.71 -15.62 -17.47
N ARG A 30 -10.81 -14.88 -18.16
CA ARG A 30 -11.19 -14.07 -19.32
C ARG A 30 -11.86 -14.88 -20.43
N SER A 31 -11.49 -16.15 -20.57
CA SER A 31 -12.09 -17.03 -21.61
C SER A 31 -13.58 -17.32 -21.38
N GLU A 32 -14.12 -16.98 -20.19
CA GLU A 32 -15.54 -17.12 -19.85
C GLU A 32 -16.35 -15.85 -20.18
N GLU A 33 -15.67 -14.73 -20.55
CA GLU A 33 -16.33 -13.50 -21.00
C GLU A 33 -16.96 -13.66 -22.39
N ASP A 34 -17.96 -12.83 -22.70
CA ASP A 34 -18.69 -12.88 -23.98
C ASP A 34 -17.79 -12.58 -25.19
N ASP A 35 -16.82 -11.67 -25.05
CA ASP A 35 -15.81 -11.34 -26.07
C ASP A 35 -14.42 -11.26 -25.42
N PRO A 36 -13.73 -12.39 -25.24
CA PRO A 36 -12.42 -12.44 -24.57
C PRO A 36 -11.33 -11.63 -25.29
N GLU A 37 -11.40 -11.49 -26.62
CA GLU A 37 -10.38 -10.77 -27.39
C GLU A 37 -10.52 -9.25 -27.26
N ALA A 38 -11.74 -8.76 -27.04
CA ALA A 38 -12.03 -7.34 -26.80
C ALA A 38 -11.89 -6.95 -25.32
N THR A 39 -11.67 -7.91 -24.41
CA THR A 39 -11.66 -7.70 -22.97
C THR A 39 -10.24 -7.63 -22.40
N GLY A 40 -9.95 -6.57 -21.66
CA GLY A 40 -8.73 -6.35 -20.89
C GLY A 40 -8.94 -6.49 -19.38
N LEU A 41 -7.84 -6.64 -18.64
CA LEU A 41 -7.82 -6.59 -17.18
C LEU A 41 -7.57 -5.16 -16.72
N ARG A 42 -8.58 -4.54 -16.11
CA ARG A 42 -8.43 -3.26 -15.41
C ARG A 42 -7.96 -3.51 -13.98
N VAL A 43 -6.92 -2.79 -13.57
CA VAL A 43 -6.37 -2.85 -12.21
C VAL A 43 -6.44 -1.45 -11.60
N THR A 44 -7.25 -1.31 -10.55
CA THR A 44 -7.52 -0.01 -9.92
C THR A 44 -7.21 -0.09 -8.43
N ILE A 45 -6.63 0.99 -7.88
CA ILE A 45 -6.53 1.20 -6.44
C ILE A 45 -7.84 1.83 -5.97
N THR A 46 -8.57 1.14 -5.11
CA THR A 46 -9.87 1.57 -4.61
C THR A 46 -9.81 2.29 -3.26
N GLY A 47 -8.64 2.27 -2.63
CA GLY A 47 -8.41 2.90 -1.34
C GLY A 47 -7.23 2.30 -0.60
N VAL A 48 -7.20 2.53 0.70
CA VAL A 48 -6.13 2.06 1.59
C VAL A 48 -6.72 1.23 2.73
N ASN A 49 -5.97 0.23 3.16
CA ASN A 49 -6.29 -0.60 4.32
C ASN A 49 -5.06 -0.70 5.22
N GLY A 50 -4.99 0.20 6.20
CA GLY A 50 -3.77 0.39 6.98
C GLY A 50 -2.60 0.79 6.09
N PRO A 51 -1.44 0.11 6.17
CA PRO A 51 -0.26 0.45 5.38
C PRO A 51 -0.28 -0.13 3.95
N GLU A 52 -1.36 -0.69 3.50
CA GLU A 52 -1.49 -1.35 2.20
C GLU A 52 -2.60 -0.73 1.36
N PHE A 53 -2.43 -0.77 0.03
CA PHE A 53 -3.48 -0.41 -0.90
C PHE A 53 -4.54 -1.51 -0.99
N SER A 54 -5.79 -1.09 -1.21
CA SER A 54 -6.89 -1.96 -1.62
C SER A 54 -7.04 -1.90 -3.12
N TYR A 55 -7.22 -3.06 -3.76
CA TYR A 55 -7.27 -3.17 -5.21
C TYR A 55 -8.61 -3.73 -5.68
N ASP A 56 -9.03 -3.29 -6.85
CA ASP A 56 -10.06 -3.94 -7.67
C ASP A 56 -9.43 -4.45 -8.96
N LEU A 57 -9.79 -5.69 -9.33
CA LEU A 57 -9.41 -6.34 -10.57
C LEU A 57 -10.69 -6.72 -11.30
N SER A 58 -10.94 -6.08 -12.42
CA SER A 58 -12.16 -6.28 -13.21
C SER A 58 -11.83 -6.47 -14.69
N PHE A 59 -12.68 -7.21 -15.37
CA PHE A 59 -12.63 -7.29 -16.83
C PHE A 59 -13.46 -6.16 -17.43
N GLU A 60 -12.88 -5.51 -18.44
CA GLU A 60 -13.49 -4.39 -19.13
C GLU A 60 -13.25 -4.48 -20.63
N ASP A 61 -14.22 -4.03 -21.43
CA ASP A 61 -14.02 -3.86 -22.86
C ASP A 61 -12.93 -2.79 -23.09
N ILE A 62 -11.90 -3.16 -23.85
CA ILE A 62 -10.73 -2.29 -24.12
C ILE A 62 -11.16 -0.97 -24.76
N SER A 63 -12.29 -0.95 -25.48
CA SER A 63 -12.82 0.27 -26.10
C SER A 63 -13.41 1.27 -25.08
N ASN A 64 -13.65 0.86 -23.84
CA ASN A 64 -14.12 1.72 -22.75
C ASN A 64 -12.98 2.39 -21.97
N ALA A 65 -11.74 2.01 -22.25
CA ALA A 65 -10.58 2.62 -21.60
C ALA A 65 -10.52 4.13 -21.90
N GLU A 66 -10.18 4.91 -20.90
CA GLU A 66 -10.05 6.37 -21.00
C GLU A 66 -8.80 6.78 -21.78
N GLU A 67 -8.79 8.00 -22.35
CA GLU A 67 -7.67 8.46 -23.21
C GLU A 67 -6.33 8.54 -22.47
N ASP A 68 -6.37 8.72 -21.14
CA ASP A 68 -5.19 8.83 -20.28
C ASP A 68 -4.90 7.56 -19.49
N ASP A 69 -5.70 6.50 -19.66
CA ASP A 69 -5.37 5.18 -19.11
C ASP A 69 -4.06 4.65 -19.68
N HIS A 70 -3.26 4.04 -18.85
CA HIS A 70 -2.07 3.33 -19.30
C HIS A 70 -2.43 1.92 -19.73
N ILE A 71 -2.26 1.65 -21.03
CA ILE A 71 -2.64 0.39 -21.64
C ILE A 71 -1.39 -0.28 -22.21
N TYR A 72 -1.16 -1.52 -21.81
CA TYR A 72 -0.06 -2.33 -22.34
C TYR A 72 -0.45 -3.81 -22.43
N LYS A 73 0.38 -4.60 -23.11
CA LYS A 73 0.15 -6.04 -23.29
C LYS A 73 1.19 -6.86 -22.55
N VAL A 74 0.70 -7.93 -21.93
CA VAL A 74 1.51 -9.02 -21.39
C VAL A 74 1.02 -10.28 -22.12
N ASP A 75 1.78 -10.74 -23.11
CA ASP A 75 1.38 -11.76 -24.09
C ASP A 75 0.01 -11.43 -24.76
N ASP A 76 -1.01 -12.25 -24.52
CA ASP A 76 -2.36 -12.05 -25.05
C ASP A 76 -3.28 -11.22 -24.13
N LEU A 77 -2.80 -10.83 -22.96
CA LEU A 77 -3.57 -10.03 -22.01
C LEU A 77 -3.31 -8.53 -22.21
N VAL A 78 -4.38 -7.77 -22.40
CA VAL A 78 -4.32 -6.30 -22.28
C VAL A 78 -4.54 -5.93 -20.83
N VAL A 79 -3.64 -5.14 -20.26
CA VAL A 79 -3.74 -4.58 -18.91
C VAL A 79 -4.04 -3.09 -19.03
N ILE A 80 -5.00 -2.62 -18.26
CA ILE A 80 -5.48 -1.23 -18.24
C ILE A 80 -5.29 -0.71 -16.81
N ILE A 81 -4.52 0.37 -16.66
CA ILE A 81 -4.26 1.01 -15.37
C ILE A 81 -4.66 2.49 -15.48
N PRO A 82 -5.58 2.98 -14.63
CA PRO A 82 -5.86 4.39 -14.55
C PRO A 82 -4.59 5.21 -14.27
N LYS A 83 -4.48 6.35 -14.92
CA LYS A 83 -3.29 7.21 -14.84
C LYS A 83 -2.92 7.59 -13.41
N GLU A 84 -3.91 7.87 -12.59
CA GLU A 84 -3.73 8.20 -11.17
C GLU A 84 -3.12 7.06 -10.35
N ASN A 85 -3.25 5.81 -10.80
CA ASN A 85 -2.72 4.64 -10.09
C ASN A 85 -1.32 4.21 -10.58
N LEU A 86 -0.79 4.83 -11.64
CA LEU A 86 0.48 4.41 -12.26
C LEU A 86 1.67 4.50 -11.31
N GLU A 87 1.79 5.59 -10.56
CA GLU A 87 2.89 5.82 -9.63
C GLU A 87 2.85 4.78 -8.51
N ASP A 88 1.67 4.58 -7.93
CA ASP A 88 1.45 3.68 -6.80
C ASP A 88 1.57 2.20 -7.17
N LEU A 89 1.30 1.83 -8.44
CA LEU A 89 1.48 0.47 -8.96
C LEU A 89 2.87 0.20 -9.56
N SER A 90 3.73 1.21 -9.63
CA SER A 90 5.05 1.06 -10.24
C SER A 90 5.91 0.02 -9.51
N GLY A 91 6.32 -1.03 -10.23
CA GLY A 91 7.09 -2.15 -9.68
C GLY A 91 6.26 -3.16 -8.88
N ALA A 92 4.94 -3.02 -8.86
CA ALA A 92 4.06 -4.03 -8.29
C ALA A 92 4.00 -5.29 -9.16
N THR A 93 3.67 -6.43 -8.56
CA THR A 93 3.57 -7.73 -9.22
C THR A 93 2.22 -8.38 -8.94
N LEU A 94 1.49 -8.72 -9.98
CA LEU A 94 0.29 -9.56 -9.90
C LEU A 94 0.70 -11.04 -9.90
N ASP A 95 0.30 -11.76 -8.86
CA ASP A 95 0.71 -13.14 -8.63
C ASP A 95 -0.43 -13.99 -8.06
N LEU A 96 -0.21 -15.29 -7.90
CA LEU A 96 -1.10 -16.15 -7.14
C LEU A 96 -0.80 -16.05 -5.63
N PRO A 97 -1.80 -16.27 -4.76
CA PRO A 97 -1.58 -16.37 -3.33
C PRO A 97 -0.56 -17.47 -3.00
N SER A 98 0.29 -17.21 -2.00
CA SER A 98 1.26 -18.20 -1.52
C SER A 98 0.58 -19.45 -0.91
N ASN A 99 -0.67 -19.32 -0.45
CA ASN A 99 -1.49 -20.42 0.03
C ASN A 99 -2.46 -20.87 -1.08
N PRO A 100 -2.30 -22.08 -1.66
CA PRO A 100 -3.17 -22.56 -2.74
C PRO A 100 -4.65 -22.71 -2.36
N MET A 101 -4.97 -22.71 -1.06
CA MET A 101 -6.35 -22.74 -0.56
C MET A 101 -7.03 -21.37 -0.57
N GLN A 102 -6.26 -20.30 -0.67
CA GLN A 102 -6.77 -18.97 -0.93
C GLN A 102 -6.91 -18.81 -2.46
N GLY A 103 -8.11 -18.89 -2.96
CA GLY A 103 -8.36 -18.62 -4.39
C GLY A 103 -8.12 -17.16 -4.73
N GLY A 104 -8.04 -16.84 -6.03
CA GLY A 104 -7.92 -15.48 -6.54
C GLY A 104 -6.50 -15.08 -6.91
N LEU A 105 -6.27 -13.78 -6.99
CA LEU A 105 -5.01 -13.13 -7.35
C LEU A 105 -4.56 -12.22 -6.20
N VAL A 106 -3.26 -11.96 -6.11
CA VAL A 106 -2.66 -11.06 -5.12
C VAL A 106 -1.75 -10.07 -5.84
N ILE A 107 -1.81 -8.81 -5.43
CA ILE A 107 -0.86 -7.79 -5.86
C ILE A 107 0.19 -7.62 -4.77
N ARG A 108 1.45 -7.89 -5.10
CA ARG A 108 2.61 -7.60 -4.25
C ARG A 108 3.14 -6.23 -4.68
N ASN A 109 2.86 -5.23 -3.87
CA ASN A 109 3.24 -3.85 -4.18
C ASN A 109 4.38 -3.40 -3.26
N PRO A 110 5.53 -2.95 -3.81
CA PRO A 110 6.60 -2.38 -3.01
C PRO A 110 6.25 -0.99 -2.48
N ASN A 111 5.29 -0.30 -3.13
CA ASN A 111 4.86 1.02 -2.72
C ASN A 111 3.84 0.91 -1.58
N ARG A 112 3.79 1.94 -0.77
CA ARG A 112 2.84 2.06 0.33
C ARG A 112 2.01 3.33 0.15
N PRO A 113 0.73 3.32 0.54
CA PRO A 113 -0.07 4.53 0.50
C PRO A 113 0.57 5.60 1.39
N LYS A 114 0.59 6.83 0.89
CA LYS A 114 0.96 7.98 1.69
C LYS A 114 -0.18 8.26 2.67
N MET A 115 0.05 8.03 3.94
CA MET A 115 -0.99 8.14 4.96
C MET A 115 -1.28 9.58 5.37
N LEU A 116 -0.38 10.50 5.00
CA LEU A 116 -0.44 11.92 5.36
C LEU A 116 -0.66 12.82 4.13
N GLU A 117 -1.04 12.26 2.99
CA GLU A 117 -1.23 13.02 1.76
C GLU A 117 -2.47 13.94 1.88
N GLY A 118 -2.24 15.24 1.65
CA GLY A 118 -3.28 16.27 1.75
C GLY A 118 -3.40 16.96 3.10
N GLU A 119 -2.59 16.57 4.09
CA GLU A 119 -2.46 17.30 5.35
C GLU A 119 -1.21 18.19 5.31
N ASP A 120 -1.39 19.49 5.51
CA ASP A 120 -0.29 20.44 5.72
C ASP A 120 0.30 20.21 7.13
N ILE A 121 1.19 19.21 7.25
CA ILE A 121 1.82 18.88 8.53
C ILE A 121 3.03 19.78 8.74
N GLU A 122 2.84 20.83 9.52
CA GLU A 122 3.92 21.71 9.93
C GLU A 122 4.53 21.21 11.26
N LEU A 123 5.57 20.36 11.18
CA LEU A 123 6.33 19.92 12.35
C LEU A 123 7.58 20.78 12.54
N SER A 124 7.87 21.18 13.76
CA SER A 124 9.01 22.03 14.08
C SER A 124 9.83 21.53 15.26
N GLY A 125 11.13 21.84 15.25
CA GLY A 125 12.05 21.45 16.32
C GLY A 125 12.91 20.23 15.99
N THR A 126 13.38 19.56 17.03
CA THR A 126 14.15 18.31 16.94
C THR A 126 13.30 17.14 16.46
N PRO A 127 13.88 16.04 15.94
CA PRO A 127 13.11 14.86 15.55
C PRO A 127 12.15 14.35 16.63
N GLY A 128 12.55 14.37 17.90
CA GLY A 128 11.69 13.98 19.02
C GLY A 128 10.52 14.94 19.26
N GLU A 129 10.74 16.25 19.13
CA GLU A 129 9.67 17.26 19.23
C GLU A 129 8.69 17.15 18.04
N LYS A 130 9.19 16.93 16.84
CA LYS A 130 8.37 16.65 15.65
C LYS A 130 7.53 15.39 15.85
N LEU A 131 8.13 14.32 16.36
CA LEU A 131 7.42 13.07 16.63
C LEU A 131 6.33 13.25 17.68
N GLN A 132 6.59 13.99 18.75
CA GLN A 132 5.56 14.28 19.76
C GLN A 132 4.38 15.04 19.15
N GLN A 133 4.65 16.04 18.30
CA GLN A 133 3.60 16.80 17.58
C GLN A 133 2.79 15.89 16.66
N LEU A 134 3.47 15.01 15.91
CA LEU A 134 2.81 14.06 15.01
C LEU A 134 1.92 13.07 15.77
N LEU A 135 2.41 12.54 16.91
CA LEU A 135 1.64 11.67 17.79
C LEU A 135 0.39 12.38 18.30
N ASP A 136 0.53 13.59 18.84
CA ASP A 136 -0.57 14.31 19.48
C ASP A 136 -1.63 14.82 18.50
N GLN A 137 -1.21 15.25 17.31
CA GLN A 137 -2.10 15.95 16.36
C GLN A 137 -2.73 15.01 15.32
N HIS A 138 -2.03 13.92 14.93
CA HIS A 138 -2.45 13.07 13.81
C HIS A 138 -2.65 11.61 14.23
N ILE A 139 -1.71 11.01 14.96
CA ILE A 139 -1.75 9.58 15.28
C ILE A 139 -2.72 9.28 16.41
N ASN A 140 -2.59 9.95 17.55
CA ASN A 140 -3.41 9.68 18.74
C ASN A 140 -4.91 9.94 18.54
N PRO A 141 -5.36 10.97 17.79
CA PRO A 141 -6.78 11.11 17.47
C PRO A 141 -7.37 9.90 16.75
N SER A 142 -6.61 9.29 15.82
CA SER A 142 -7.02 8.08 15.11
C SER A 142 -7.02 6.86 16.03
N LEU A 143 -6.01 6.72 16.91
CA LEU A 143 -5.92 5.64 17.89
C LEU A 143 -7.01 5.70 18.95
N ALA A 144 -7.42 6.89 19.34
CA ALA A 144 -8.47 7.11 20.35
C ALA A 144 -9.82 6.54 19.89
N ALA A 145 -10.11 6.52 18.57
CA ALA A 145 -11.31 5.89 18.02
C ALA A 145 -11.34 4.37 18.30
N HIS A 146 -10.18 3.76 18.52
CA HIS A 146 -10.01 2.35 18.88
C HIS A 146 -9.67 2.15 20.36
N GLY A 147 -9.80 3.21 21.18
CA GLY A 147 -9.49 3.17 22.61
C GLY A 147 -8.00 3.06 22.94
N GLY A 148 -7.12 3.34 21.98
CA GLY A 148 -5.66 3.26 22.14
C GLY A 148 -4.97 4.61 22.11
N TYR A 149 -3.67 4.58 22.36
CA TYR A 149 -2.77 5.73 22.23
C TYR A 149 -1.33 5.26 21.99
N ALA A 150 -0.49 6.17 21.48
CA ALA A 150 0.94 5.99 21.35
C ALA A 150 1.68 7.14 22.04
N GLU A 151 2.81 6.85 22.66
CA GLU A 151 3.62 7.80 23.40
C GLU A 151 5.11 7.63 23.05
N LEU A 152 5.83 8.73 22.87
CA LEU A 152 7.28 8.72 22.72
C LEU A 152 7.91 8.56 24.10
N VAL A 153 8.54 7.42 24.33
CA VAL A 153 9.25 7.14 25.60
C VAL A 153 10.66 7.73 25.58
N LYS A 154 11.37 7.61 24.45
CA LYS A 154 12.76 8.00 24.32
C LYS A 154 13.16 8.22 22.88
N MET A 155 14.07 9.16 22.63
CA MET A 155 14.84 9.28 21.39
C MET A 155 16.30 8.94 21.64
N GLU A 156 16.88 8.12 20.78
CA GLU A 156 18.32 7.84 20.74
C GLU A 156 18.83 8.14 19.33
N GLU A 157 19.43 9.33 19.18
CA GLU A 157 19.87 9.84 17.85
C GLU A 157 18.72 9.85 16.83
N THR A 158 18.64 8.84 15.96
CA THR A 158 17.61 8.66 14.92
C THR A 158 16.63 7.53 15.22
N VAL A 159 16.74 6.92 16.40
CA VAL A 159 15.89 5.79 16.85
C VAL A 159 14.84 6.29 17.83
N ALA A 160 13.57 6.07 17.52
CA ALA A 160 12.45 6.42 18.39
C ALA A 160 11.95 5.17 19.14
N HIS A 161 11.82 5.28 20.46
CA HIS A 161 11.20 4.26 21.29
C HIS A 161 9.78 4.70 21.62
N ILE A 162 8.78 3.98 21.13
CA ILE A 162 7.37 4.25 21.34
C ILE A 162 6.71 3.18 22.20
N LEU A 163 5.75 3.59 23.00
CA LEU A 163 4.89 2.73 23.78
C LEU A 163 3.45 2.89 23.27
N MET A 164 2.78 1.77 23.05
CA MET A 164 1.36 1.75 22.71
C MET A 164 0.53 1.26 23.87
N GLY A 165 -0.52 2.00 24.22
CA GLY A 165 -1.38 1.71 25.36
C GLY A 165 -2.85 1.59 25.03
N GLY A 166 -3.65 1.26 26.02
CA GLY A 166 -5.10 1.10 25.88
C GLY A 166 -5.48 -0.09 24.99
N GLY A 167 -6.45 0.10 24.10
CA GLY A 167 -6.94 -0.94 23.18
C GLY A 167 -5.88 -1.51 22.22
N CYS A 168 -4.73 -0.86 22.10
CA CYS A 168 -3.59 -1.34 21.29
C CYS A 168 -2.76 -2.41 22.02
N GLN A 169 -2.88 -2.53 23.34
CA GLN A 169 -2.25 -3.56 24.14
C GLN A 169 -3.02 -4.89 24.07
N GLY A 170 -2.36 -5.99 23.71
CA GLY A 170 -2.94 -7.35 23.78
C GLY A 170 -3.65 -7.85 22.51
N CYS A 171 -3.79 -7.05 21.46
CA CYS A 171 -4.40 -7.48 20.20
C CYS A 171 -3.33 -7.78 19.14
N ALA A 172 -2.81 -9.01 19.13
CA ALA A 172 -1.63 -9.40 18.34
C ALA A 172 -1.77 -9.17 16.81
N MET A 173 -2.97 -9.26 16.24
CA MET A 173 -3.17 -9.08 14.78
C MET A 173 -3.47 -7.63 14.39
N SER A 174 -4.26 -6.91 15.15
CA SER A 174 -4.53 -5.49 14.91
C SER A 174 -3.36 -4.60 15.34
N ALA A 175 -2.58 -5.00 16.35
CA ALA A 175 -1.37 -4.31 16.78
C ALA A 175 -0.29 -4.26 15.69
N ALA A 176 -0.11 -5.34 14.92
CA ALA A 176 0.87 -5.36 13.84
C ALA A 176 0.51 -4.39 12.70
N THR A 177 -0.75 -4.39 12.25
CA THR A 177 -1.22 -3.49 11.19
C THR A 177 -1.18 -2.02 11.62
N LEU A 178 -1.60 -1.76 12.85
CA LEU A 178 -1.60 -0.42 13.44
C LEU A 178 -0.18 0.12 13.63
N ARG A 179 0.72 -0.71 14.14
CA ARG A 179 2.13 -0.39 14.29
C ARG A 179 2.77 -0.07 12.94
N GLN A 180 2.54 -0.88 11.92
CA GLN A 180 3.03 -0.60 10.57
C GLN A 180 2.49 0.72 10.01
N GLY A 181 1.21 1.05 10.26
CA GLY A 181 0.64 2.35 9.88
C GLY A 181 1.33 3.53 10.57
N ILE A 182 1.59 3.42 11.88
CA ILE A 182 2.33 4.43 12.64
C ILE A 182 3.77 4.58 12.12
N GLU A 183 4.46 3.47 11.85
CA GLU A 183 5.81 3.47 11.31
C GLU A 183 5.88 4.17 9.95
N VAL A 184 4.90 3.94 9.08
CA VAL A 184 4.80 4.61 7.77
C VAL A 184 4.57 6.11 7.94
N MET A 185 3.62 6.54 8.79
CA MET A 185 3.35 7.95 9.03
C MET A 185 4.57 8.68 9.60
N ILE A 186 5.30 8.07 10.53
CA ILE A 186 6.51 8.65 11.12
C ILE A 186 7.61 8.78 10.05
N ALA A 187 7.86 7.73 9.28
CA ALA A 187 8.88 7.74 8.22
C ALA A 187 8.58 8.78 7.14
N GLU A 188 7.30 8.98 6.82
CA GLU A 188 6.84 9.96 5.83
C GLU A 188 6.99 11.41 6.34
N ALA A 189 6.57 11.67 7.58
CA ALA A 189 6.59 13.01 8.16
C ALA A 189 7.97 13.44 8.68
N ILE A 190 8.79 12.47 9.14
CA ILE A 190 10.06 12.74 9.84
C ILE A 190 11.14 11.78 9.32
N PRO A 191 11.67 12.02 8.09
CA PRO A 191 12.69 11.13 7.47
C PRO A 191 13.98 11.01 8.29
N GLU A 192 14.21 11.91 9.24
CA GLU A 192 15.34 11.84 10.14
C GLU A 192 15.27 10.69 11.15
N ILE A 193 14.06 10.13 11.39
CA ILE A 193 13.87 8.94 12.22
C ILE A 193 14.03 7.71 11.33
N THR A 194 15.07 6.93 11.55
CA THR A 194 15.43 5.78 10.72
C THR A 194 14.97 4.44 11.28
N GLU A 195 14.63 4.39 12.57
CA GLU A 195 14.20 3.18 13.25
C GLU A 195 13.18 3.51 14.34
N ILE A 196 12.18 2.65 14.48
CA ILE A 196 11.16 2.74 15.52
C ILE A 196 11.14 1.44 16.31
N ILE A 197 11.34 1.55 17.60
CA ILE A 197 11.33 0.43 18.55
C ILE A 197 10.06 0.51 19.39
N ASP A 198 9.23 -0.50 19.27
CA ASP A 198 8.08 -0.69 20.13
C ASP A 198 8.53 -1.30 21.46
N VAL A 199 8.35 -0.53 22.56
CA VAL A 199 8.69 -0.94 23.92
C VAL A 199 7.46 -1.34 24.73
N THR A 200 6.33 -1.57 24.07
CA THR A 200 5.08 -1.96 24.70
C THR A 200 5.17 -3.38 25.27
N ASP A 201 4.75 -3.54 26.51
CA ASP A 201 4.52 -4.87 27.08
C ASP A 201 3.16 -5.41 26.60
N HIS A 202 3.18 -6.16 25.51
CA HIS A 202 1.98 -6.72 24.89
C HIS A 202 1.35 -7.86 25.71
N GLU A 203 2.07 -8.44 26.67
CA GLU A 203 1.56 -9.51 27.54
C GLU A 203 0.80 -8.96 28.77
N ALA A 204 1.03 -7.69 29.13
CA ALA A 204 0.41 -7.05 30.26
C ALA A 204 -0.94 -6.36 29.96
N GLY A 205 -1.39 -6.36 28.68
CA GLY A 205 -2.59 -5.67 28.24
C GLY A 205 -3.88 -6.35 28.70
N GLU A 206 -4.70 -5.66 29.47
CA GLU A 206 -6.12 -5.98 29.64
C GLU A 206 -6.86 -5.55 28.35
N ASN A 207 -7.39 -6.50 27.58
CA ASN A 207 -8.19 -6.17 26.40
C ASN A 207 -9.63 -5.93 26.82
N PRO A 208 -10.10 -4.64 26.91
CA PRO A 208 -11.45 -4.33 27.38
C PRO A 208 -12.57 -4.75 26.42
N PHE A 209 -12.23 -5.21 25.19
CA PHE A 209 -13.22 -5.62 24.20
C PHE A 209 -13.52 -7.13 24.20
N PHE A 210 -12.87 -7.95 25.05
CA PHE A 210 -13.07 -9.38 25.10
C PHE A 210 -13.52 -9.92 26.49
N GLU A 211 -13.96 -9.08 27.39
CA GLU A 211 -14.71 -9.55 28.56
C GLU A 211 -16.15 -9.87 28.13
N GLN A 212 -16.47 -11.19 28.11
CA GLN A 212 -17.84 -11.70 28.07
C GLN A 212 -18.39 -11.82 29.48
#